data_cc21991d68463c32e19435f890fe8868
#
_entry.id   cc21991d68463c32e19435f890fe8868
#
_cell.length_a   1.000
_cell.length_b   1.000
_cell.length_c   1.000
_cell.angle_alpha   90.00
_cell.angle_beta   90.00
_cell.angle_gamma   90.00
#
_symmetry.space_group_name_H-M   'P 1'
#
loop_
_entity.id
_entity.type
_entity.pdbx_description
1 polymer ?
#
loop_
_entity_poly.entity_id
_entity_poly.type
_entity_poly.pdbx_seq_one_letter_code
_entity_poly.pdbx_strand_id
1 'polypeptide(L)'
;MPLLCTLISSHLMMAIVLQHVIRPAILTHYDSEEYKFEHENGTKFVLHAEDPKLKQLTQADPQSLDTNIDDLIRLNSLSENALLHILRGRFSEDVIYTFVSSILIAVNPFKSLEIYGDEAIEAYRTSTDKASLPPHIFRTTDDVYRGLLATSLPHSIIISGESGAG
;
A
#
# COMPACT_ATOMS: atom_id res chain seq x y z
N MET A 1 22.62 -14.32 -22.06
CA MET A 1 23.55 -13.19 -21.91
C MET A 1 23.24 -12.50 -20.60
N PRO A 2 24.20 -12.34 -19.72
CA PRO A 2 23.98 -11.91 -18.35
C PRO A 2 24.07 -10.40 -18.26
N LEU A 3 22.94 -9.78 -17.90
CA LEU A 3 22.88 -8.38 -17.50
C LEU A 3 22.44 -8.27 -16.04
N LEU A 4 23.18 -8.96 -15.16
CA LEU A 4 22.95 -8.91 -13.71
C LEU A 4 24.28 -8.93 -12.96
N CYS A 5 25.22 -8.14 -13.43
CA CYS A 5 26.47 -7.99 -12.70
C CYS A 5 26.82 -6.51 -12.63
N THR A 6 26.17 -5.81 -11.70
CA THR A 6 26.72 -4.61 -11.02
C THR A 6 25.64 -4.02 -10.13
N LEU A 7 25.54 -4.49 -8.91
CA LEU A 7 25.15 -3.73 -7.72
C LEU A 7 25.24 -4.67 -6.51
N ILE A 8 26.48 -4.95 -6.14
CA ILE A 8 26.79 -5.54 -4.84
C ILE A 8 26.79 -4.40 -3.84
N SER A 9 25.67 -4.23 -3.15
CA SER A 9 25.69 -3.64 -1.83
C SER A 9 24.38 -3.99 -1.13
N SER A 10 24.49 -4.84 -0.10
CA SER A 10 23.55 -5.03 1.00
C SER A 10 22.08 -5.30 0.65
N HIS A 11 21.67 -6.58 0.77
CA HIS A 11 20.28 -7.01 0.92
C HIS A 11 19.31 -6.58 -0.18
N LEU A 12 19.29 -7.31 -1.29
CA LEU A 12 18.28 -7.15 -2.32
C LEU A 12 16.92 -7.63 -1.79
N MET A 13 16.02 -6.71 -1.48
CA MET A 13 14.65 -7.05 -1.13
C MET A 13 13.83 -7.32 -2.39
N MET A 14 13.10 -8.42 -2.38
CA MET A 14 12.23 -8.83 -3.48
C MET A 14 10.82 -9.10 -2.97
N ALA A 15 9.82 -8.67 -3.72
CA ALA A 15 8.43 -9.04 -3.47
C ALA A 15 8.12 -10.37 -4.17
N ILE A 16 7.63 -11.35 -3.44
CA ILE A 16 7.32 -12.67 -3.96
C ILE A 16 5.82 -12.89 -3.96
N VAL A 17 5.29 -13.23 -5.13
CA VAL A 17 3.89 -13.65 -5.28
C VAL A 17 3.82 -15.17 -5.14
N LEU A 18 3.34 -15.64 -3.99
CA LEU A 18 3.03 -17.04 -3.78
C LEU A 18 1.52 -17.19 -3.60
N GLN A 19 0.86 -17.90 -4.52
CA GLN A 19 -0.56 -18.23 -4.44
C GLN A 19 -1.47 -17.01 -4.15
N HIS A 20 -1.37 -15.94 -4.96
CA HIS A 20 -2.11 -14.70 -4.80
C HIS A 20 -1.80 -13.91 -3.50
N VAL A 21 -0.78 -14.28 -2.76
CA VAL A 21 -0.32 -13.54 -1.57
C VAL A 21 1.07 -12.97 -1.84
N ILE A 22 1.13 -11.64 -1.92
CA ILE A 22 2.39 -10.91 -2.06
C ILE A 22 3.04 -10.83 -0.69
N ARG A 23 4.29 -11.26 -0.58
CA ARG A 23 5.09 -11.16 0.64
C ARG A 23 6.50 -10.67 0.30
N PRO A 24 7.01 -9.68 1.01
CA PRO A 24 8.40 -9.29 0.88
C PRO A 24 9.34 -10.41 1.37
N ALA A 25 10.48 -10.54 0.71
CA ALA A 25 11.55 -11.43 1.14
C ALA A 25 12.90 -10.84 0.72
N ILE A 26 13.92 -11.16 1.48
CA ILE A 26 15.30 -10.77 1.23
C ILE A 26 15.97 -11.91 0.48
N LEU A 27 16.60 -11.62 -0.67
CA LEU A 27 17.50 -12.55 -1.32
C LEU A 27 18.81 -12.59 -0.52
N THR A 28 19.06 -13.72 0.15
CA THR A 28 20.23 -13.88 1.04
C THR A 28 21.41 -14.50 0.34
N HIS A 29 21.16 -15.33 -0.70
CA HIS A 29 22.20 -15.98 -1.48
C HIS A 29 21.63 -16.38 -2.84
N TYR A 30 22.48 -16.38 -3.88
CA TYR A 30 22.15 -16.96 -5.18
C TYR A 30 23.42 -17.50 -5.86
N ASP A 31 23.24 -18.55 -6.64
CA ASP A 31 24.26 -19.13 -7.53
C ASP A 31 23.63 -19.59 -8.86
N SER A 32 24.31 -20.43 -9.63
CA SER A 32 23.81 -20.93 -10.91
C SER A 32 22.64 -21.92 -10.78
N GLU A 33 22.43 -22.50 -9.61
CA GLU A 33 21.47 -23.57 -9.38
C GLU A 33 20.29 -23.14 -8.50
N GLU A 34 20.54 -22.25 -7.52
CA GLU A 34 19.53 -21.90 -6.51
C GLU A 34 19.58 -20.45 -6.05
N TYR A 35 18.41 -19.97 -5.60
CA TYR A 35 18.17 -18.67 -4.99
C TYR A 35 17.58 -18.87 -3.59
N LYS A 36 18.26 -18.35 -2.54
CA LYS A 36 17.83 -18.47 -1.15
C LYS A 36 17.21 -17.18 -0.67
N PHE A 37 16.02 -17.27 -0.11
CA PHE A 37 15.24 -16.15 0.37
C PHE A 37 14.90 -16.31 1.84
N GLU A 38 14.71 -15.17 2.50
CA GLU A 38 14.23 -15.10 3.88
C GLU A 38 13.12 -14.07 3.99
N HIS A 39 11.97 -14.46 4.50
CA HIS A 39 10.87 -13.56 4.83
C HIS A 39 11.15 -12.77 6.12
N GLU A 40 10.45 -11.67 6.32
CA GLU A 40 10.55 -10.85 7.54
C GLU A 40 10.30 -11.63 8.83
N ASN A 41 9.50 -12.67 8.79
CA ASN A 41 9.25 -13.56 9.92
C ASN A 41 10.34 -14.62 10.15
N GLY A 42 11.46 -14.55 9.44
CA GLY A 42 12.58 -15.50 9.52
C GLY A 42 12.37 -16.81 8.76
N THR A 43 11.25 -17.01 8.08
CA THR A 43 11.03 -18.21 7.27
C THR A 43 11.92 -18.19 6.03
N LYS A 44 12.71 -19.25 5.86
CA LYS A 44 13.62 -19.41 4.71
C LYS A 44 13.03 -20.36 3.68
N PHE A 45 13.28 -20.06 2.41
CA PHE A 45 12.92 -20.95 1.31
C PHE A 45 13.93 -20.81 0.17
N VAL A 46 13.93 -21.80 -0.72
CA VAL A 46 14.85 -21.90 -1.86
C VAL A 46 14.03 -22.06 -3.13
N LEU A 47 14.40 -21.35 -4.18
CA LEU A 47 13.90 -21.55 -5.53
C LEU A 47 15.08 -21.99 -6.41
N HIS A 48 14.89 -23.05 -7.20
CA HIS A 48 15.88 -23.49 -8.19
C HIS A 48 15.87 -22.55 -9.40
N ALA A 49 16.99 -22.43 -10.09
CA ALA A 49 17.17 -21.50 -11.21
C ALA A 49 16.15 -21.68 -12.35
N GLU A 50 15.56 -22.88 -12.48
CA GLU A 50 14.52 -23.18 -13.47
C GLU A 50 13.08 -22.97 -12.93
N ASP A 51 12.90 -22.60 -11.65
CA ASP A 51 11.57 -22.43 -11.07
C ASP A 51 10.84 -21.26 -11.75
N PRO A 52 9.65 -21.51 -12.33
CA PRO A 52 8.87 -20.46 -13.00
C PRO A 52 8.48 -19.32 -12.06
N LYS A 53 8.49 -19.52 -10.74
CA LYS A 53 8.24 -18.49 -9.74
C LYS A 53 9.28 -17.38 -9.75
N LEU A 54 10.52 -17.67 -10.20
CA LEU A 54 11.55 -16.63 -10.35
C LEU A 54 11.13 -15.52 -11.32
N LYS A 55 10.32 -15.84 -12.34
CA LYS A 55 9.80 -14.85 -13.29
C LYS A 55 8.72 -13.92 -12.68
N GLN A 56 8.16 -14.32 -11.56
CA GLN A 56 7.15 -13.56 -10.83
C GLN A 56 7.77 -12.67 -9.73
N LEU A 57 9.07 -12.80 -9.51
CA LEU A 57 9.78 -11.96 -8.56
C LEU A 57 9.95 -10.56 -9.14
N THR A 58 9.63 -9.56 -8.35
CA THR A 58 9.91 -8.16 -8.66
C THR A 58 10.77 -7.57 -7.56
N GLN A 59 11.72 -6.73 -7.95
CA GLN A 59 12.49 -5.97 -6.98
C GLN A 59 11.55 -5.00 -6.25
N ALA A 60 11.56 -5.06 -4.92
CA ALA A 60 10.79 -4.13 -4.10
C ALA A 60 11.58 -2.84 -3.88
N ASP A 61 10.92 -1.70 -4.05
CA ASP A 61 11.43 -0.42 -3.55
C ASP A 61 11.32 -0.44 -2.01
N PRO A 62 12.38 -0.10 -1.26
CA PRO A 62 12.33 -0.03 0.20
C PRO A 62 11.19 0.83 0.74
N GLN A 63 10.82 1.90 0.05
CA GLN A 63 9.67 2.72 0.44
C GLN A 63 8.33 1.98 0.36
N SER A 64 8.20 1.03 -0.57
CA SER A 64 6.97 0.25 -0.73
C SER A 64 6.75 -0.79 0.38
N LEU A 65 7.70 -0.92 1.29
CA LEU A 65 7.62 -1.81 2.45
C LEU A 65 7.09 -1.09 3.69
N ASP A 66 7.13 0.24 3.70
CA ASP A 66 6.56 1.04 4.79
C ASP A 66 5.03 1.08 4.66
N THR A 67 4.35 0.38 5.55
CA THR A 67 2.88 0.33 5.60
C THR A 67 2.25 1.56 6.27
N ASN A 68 3.05 2.48 6.83
CA ASN A 68 2.56 3.71 7.44
C ASN A 68 2.34 4.85 6.43
N ILE A 69 2.50 4.59 5.15
CA ILE A 69 2.27 5.58 4.10
C ILE A 69 0.78 5.86 3.95
N ASP A 70 0.38 7.10 4.19
CA ASP A 70 -0.99 7.58 4.08
C ASP A 70 -1.42 7.89 2.64
N ASP A 71 -0.48 8.32 1.80
CA ASP A 71 -0.74 8.65 0.40
C ASP A 71 0.29 7.97 -0.51
N LEU A 72 -0.17 7.04 -1.31
CA LEU A 72 0.66 6.20 -2.17
C LEU A 72 1.30 6.95 -3.35
N ILE A 73 0.88 8.18 -3.62
CA ILE A 73 1.56 9.02 -4.62
C ILE A 73 3.00 9.38 -4.20
N ARG A 74 3.31 9.23 -2.91
CA ARG A 74 4.65 9.48 -2.37
C ARG A 74 5.65 8.37 -2.69
N LEU A 75 5.18 7.22 -3.16
CA LEU A 75 6.05 6.13 -3.58
C LEU A 75 6.80 6.51 -4.86
N ASN A 76 8.08 6.17 -4.94
CA ASN A 76 8.88 6.32 -6.15
C ASN A 76 8.32 5.50 -7.32
N SER A 77 7.72 4.35 -7.01
CA SER A 77 7.10 3.46 -7.99
C SER A 77 5.88 2.80 -7.36
N LEU A 78 4.71 3.07 -7.93
CA LEU A 78 3.46 2.42 -7.54
C LEU A 78 3.24 1.19 -8.43
N SER A 79 3.51 0.01 -7.88
CA SER A 79 3.19 -1.28 -8.49
C SER A 79 1.98 -1.90 -7.80
N GLU A 80 1.30 -2.82 -8.47
CA GLU A 80 0.21 -3.59 -7.87
C GLU A 80 0.67 -4.33 -6.60
N ASN A 81 1.88 -4.86 -6.63
CA ASN A 81 2.49 -5.54 -5.49
C ASN A 81 2.70 -4.62 -4.30
N ALA A 82 3.22 -3.41 -4.52
CA ALA A 82 3.41 -2.40 -3.49
C ALA A 82 2.05 -1.96 -2.89
N LEU A 83 1.08 -1.68 -3.76
CA LEU A 83 -0.27 -1.32 -3.36
C LEU A 83 -0.89 -2.38 -2.43
N LEU A 84 -0.90 -3.64 -2.86
CA LEU A 84 -1.49 -4.73 -2.08
C LEU A 84 -0.75 -4.99 -0.76
N HIS A 85 0.58 -4.87 -0.75
CA HIS A 85 1.37 -5.01 0.47
C HIS A 85 1.01 -3.93 1.49
N ILE A 86 0.98 -2.67 1.08
CA ILE A 86 0.67 -1.54 1.96
C ILE A 86 -0.76 -1.63 2.47
N LEU A 87 -1.75 -1.85 1.59
CA LEU A 87 -3.14 -1.97 2.00
C LEU A 87 -3.35 -3.12 3.00
N ARG A 88 -2.67 -4.25 2.79
CA ARG A 88 -2.74 -5.38 3.71
C ARG A 88 -2.13 -5.06 5.08
N GLY A 89 -0.96 -4.41 5.11
CA GLY A 89 -0.32 -3.99 6.36
C GLY A 89 -1.21 -3.02 7.13
N ARG A 90 -1.73 -2.01 6.48
CA ARG A 90 -2.67 -1.04 7.07
C ARG A 90 -3.94 -1.71 7.57
N PHE A 91 -4.52 -2.61 6.77
CA PHE A 91 -5.71 -3.37 7.18
C PHE A 91 -5.48 -4.21 8.44
N SER A 92 -4.29 -4.78 8.64
CA SER A 92 -3.96 -5.55 9.84
C SER A 92 -3.91 -4.70 11.12
N GLU A 93 -3.79 -3.38 10.97
CA GLU A 93 -3.78 -2.38 12.04
C GLU A 93 -5.10 -1.58 12.10
N ASP A 94 -6.15 -2.06 11.44
CA ASP A 94 -7.46 -1.40 11.36
C ASP A 94 -7.46 -0.04 10.64
N VAL A 95 -6.42 0.26 9.90
CA VAL A 95 -6.31 1.46 9.07
C VAL A 95 -6.92 1.17 7.71
N ILE A 96 -8.21 1.46 7.56
CA ILE A 96 -9.00 1.09 6.38
C ILE A 96 -8.93 2.09 5.22
N TYR A 97 -8.46 3.30 5.47
CA TYR A 97 -8.40 4.37 4.48
C TYR A 97 -6.96 4.65 4.04
N THR A 98 -6.75 4.82 2.72
CA THR A 98 -5.45 5.15 2.14
C THR A 98 -5.67 6.06 0.93
N PHE A 99 -4.93 7.16 0.80
CA PHE A 99 -4.99 8.00 -0.38
C PHE A 99 -4.09 7.49 -1.51
N VAL A 100 -4.55 7.74 -2.73
CA VAL A 100 -3.73 7.79 -3.94
C VAL A 100 -4.02 9.14 -4.59
N SER A 101 -3.30 10.17 -4.20
CA SER A 101 -3.59 11.55 -4.55
C SER A 101 -5.01 11.99 -4.12
N SER A 102 -5.91 12.24 -5.05
CA SER A 102 -7.31 12.62 -4.79
C SER A 102 -8.26 11.44 -4.62
N ILE A 103 -7.79 10.22 -4.84
CA ILE A 103 -8.60 9.01 -4.71
C ILE A 103 -8.46 8.47 -3.29
N LEU A 104 -9.57 8.21 -2.61
CA LEU A 104 -9.59 7.54 -1.33
C LEU A 104 -9.92 6.06 -1.54
N ILE A 105 -8.98 5.18 -1.21
CA ILE A 105 -9.21 3.74 -1.14
C ILE A 105 -9.81 3.44 0.22
N ALA A 106 -10.93 2.71 0.26
CA ALA A 106 -11.55 2.20 1.46
C ALA A 106 -11.59 0.67 1.40
N VAL A 107 -11.11 0.02 2.45
CA VAL A 107 -11.14 -1.44 2.58
C VAL A 107 -12.14 -1.83 3.66
N ASN A 108 -13.13 -2.67 3.32
CA ASN A 108 -14.14 -3.09 4.27
C ASN A 108 -13.50 -3.88 5.44
N PRO A 109 -13.58 -3.41 6.70
CA PRO A 109 -12.97 -4.10 7.84
C PRO A 109 -13.81 -5.29 8.34
N PHE A 110 -15.05 -5.47 7.84
CA PHE A 110 -16.03 -6.45 8.32
C PHE A 110 -16.29 -6.40 9.83
N LYS A 111 -16.05 -5.26 10.45
CA LYS A 111 -16.30 -4.96 11.87
C LYS A 111 -16.53 -3.47 12.07
N SER A 112 -17.14 -3.08 13.18
CA SER A 112 -17.25 -1.67 13.56
C SER A 112 -15.90 -1.11 14.02
N LEU A 113 -15.57 0.09 13.55
CA LEU A 113 -14.42 0.86 13.97
C LEU A 113 -14.87 2.19 14.56
N GLU A 114 -14.25 2.61 15.65
CA GLU A 114 -14.56 3.87 16.35
C GLU A 114 -13.86 5.08 15.70
N ILE A 115 -14.07 5.22 14.37
CA ILE A 115 -13.43 6.28 13.58
C ILE A 115 -14.41 7.34 13.06
N TYR A 116 -15.71 7.21 13.37
CA TYR A 116 -16.77 8.07 12.84
C TYR A 116 -17.47 8.90 13.91
N GLY A 117 -16.98 8.89 15.14
CA GLY A 117 -17.57 9.63 16.26
C GLY A 117 -17.45 11.15 16.16
N ASP A 118 -18.10 11.85 17.07
CA ASP A 118 -18.13 13.32 17.10
C ASP A 118 -16.73 13.95 17.18
N GLU A 119 -15.80 13.30 17.88
CA GLU A 119 -14.41 13.75 17.95
C GLU A 119 -13.72 13.75 16.59
N ALA A 120 -13.94 12.69 15.80
CA ALA A 120 -13.42 12.62 14.44
C ALA A 120 -14.05 13.68 13.54
N ILE A 121 -15.38 13.85 13.60
CA ILE A 121 -16.08 14.89 12.85
C ILE A 121 -15.49 16.26 13.16
N GLU A 122 -15.32 16.57 14.44
CA GLU A 122 -14.80 17.87 14.87
C GLU A 122 -13.36 18.09 14.44
N ALA A 123 -12.50 17.06 14.53
CA ALA A 123 -11.11 17.12 14.09
C ALA A 123 -11.00 17.50 12.60
N TYR A 124 -11.78 16.84 11.72
CA TYR A 124 -11.75 17.15 10.29
C TYR A 124 -12.44 18.48 9.95
N ARG A 125 -13.45 18.88 10.70
CA ARG A 125 -14.17 20.15 10.51
C ARG A 125 -13.32 21.36 10.86
N THR A 126 -12.57 21.33 11.95
CA THR A 126 -11.85 22.48 12.51
C THR A 126 -10.39 22.57 12.11
N SER A 127 -9.79 21.48 11.65
CA SER A 127 -8.39 21.49 11.24
C SER A 127 -8.15 22.48 10.11
N THR A 128 -7.12 23.30 10.29
CA THR A 128 -6.58 24.20 9.25
C THR A 128 -5.56 23.50 8.35
N ASP A 129 -4.90 22.47 8.89
CA ASP A 129 -3.97 21.60 8.15
C ASP A 129 -4.52 20.17 8.07
N LYS A 130 -5.33 19.93 7.07
CA LYS A 130 -5.93 18.61 6.85
C LYS A 130 -4.96 17.58 6.30
N ALA A 131 -3.82 18.01 5.78
CA ALA A 131 -2.79 17.10 5.31
C ALA A 131 -2.11 16.36 6.47
N SER A 132 -2.15 16.92 7.67
CA SER A 132 -1.65 16.29 8.90
C SER A 132 -2.60 15.27 9.51
N LEU A 133 -3.88 15.25 9.08
CA LEU A 133 -4.86 14.27 9.54
C LEU A 133 -4.77 12.99 8.69
N PRO A 134 -5.02 11.82 9.30
CA PRO A 134 -5.00 10.54 8.58
C PRO A 134 -6.00 10.51 7.41
N PRO A 135 -5.82 9.63 6.43
CA PRO A 135 -6.80 9.42 5.37
C PRO A 135 -8.17 9.06 5.95
N HIS A 136 -9.22 9.78 5.51
CA HIS A 136 -10.58 9.54 5.99
C HIS A 136 -11.61 10.11 5.02
N ILE A 137 -12.80 9.52 4.99
CA ILE A 137 -13.90 10.01 4.16
C ILE A 137 -14.32 11.43 4.54
N PHE A 138 -14.20 11.82 5.81
CA PHE A 138 -14.52 13.17 6.26
C PHE A 138 -13.62 14.22 5.61
N ARG A 139 -12.33 13.92 5.39
CA ARG A 139 -11.43 14.80 4.65
C ARG A 139 -11.91 14.99 3.21
N THR A 140 -12.19 13.91 2.49
CA THR A 140 -12.71 13.98 1.12
C THR A 140 -13.99 14.79 1.03
N THR A 141 -14.93 14.58 1.96
CA THR A 141 -16.19 15.29 1.99
C THR A 141 -16.01 16.79 2.28
N ASP A 142 -15.14 17.13 3.22
CA ASP A 142 -14.85 18.52 3.56
C ASP A 142 -14.14 19.27 2.42
N ASP A 143 -13.21 18.62 1.72
CA ASP A 143 -12.53 19.18 0.56
C ASP A 143 -13.54 19.51 -0.56
N VAL A 144 -14.47 18.60 -0.83
CA VAL A 144 -15.55 18.82 -1.81
C VAL A 144 -16.48 19.95 -1.37
N TYR A 145 -16.87 19.98 -0.09
CA TYR A 145 -17.75 21.02 0.44
C TYR A 145 -17.11 22.41 0.38
N ARG A 146 -15.83 22.52 0.76
CA ARG A 146 -15.10 23.80 0.64
C ARG A 146 -14.89 24.22 -0.81
N GLY A 147 -14.62 23.26 -1.70
CA GLY A 147 -14.56 23.52 -3.14
C GLY A 147 -15.86 24.10 -3.68
N LEU A 148 -16.99 23.51 -3.28
CA LEU A 148 -18.32 24.02 -3.65
C LEU A 148 -18.54 25.45 -3.15
N LEU A 149 -18.21 25.74 -1.90
CA LEU A 149 -18.35 27.08 -1.33
C LEU A 149 -17.44 28.12 -2.02
N ALA A 150 -16.21 27.73 -2.37
CA ALA A 150 -15.23 28.62 -2.98
C ALA A 150 -15.54 28.93 -4.46
N THR A 151 -16.05 27.96 -5.19
CA THR A 151 -16.24 28.08 -6.65
C THR A 151 -17.70 28.30 -7.05
N SER A 152 -18.66 27.95 -6.19
CA SER A 152 -20.09 27.87 -6.50
C SER A 152 -20.41 26.93 -7.69
N LEU A 153 -19.47 26.05 -8.05
CA LEU A 153 -19.67 25.07 -9.11
C LEU A 153 -20.10 23.72 -8.52
N PRO A 154 -20.93 22.94 -9.21
CA PRO A 154 -21.34 21.64 -8.76
C PRO A 154 -20.14 20.69 -8.65
N HIS A 155 -20.08 19.90 -7.58
CA HIS A 155 -19.09 18.89 -7.34
C HIS A 155 -19.80 17.53 -7.19
N SER A 156 -19.08 16.44 -7.49
CA SER A 156 -19.59 15.08 -7.36
C SER A 156 -18.56 14.21 -6.65
N ILE A 157 -19.03 13.35 -5.75
CA ILE A 157 -18.25 12.27 -5.16
C ILE A 157 -18.69 10.98 -5.84
N ILE A 158 -17.76 10.32 -6.51
CA ILE A 158 -18.01 9.04 -7.20
C ILE A 158 -17.50 7.93 -6.30
N ILE A 159 -18.39 6.98 -5.98
CA ILE A 159 -18.05 5.79 -5.20
C ILE A 159 -18.17 4.59 -6.13
N SER A 160 -17.13 3.77 -6.20
CA SER A 160 -17.08 2.57 -7.03
C SER A 160 -16.50 1.42 -6.24
N GLY A 161 -17.12 0.25 -6.36
CA GLY A 161 -16.66 -0.99 -5.73
C GLY A 161 -17.58 -2.13 -6.11
N GLU A 162 -17.10 -3.36 -5.95
CA GLU A 162 -17.94 -4.54 -6.11
C GLU A 162 -18.85 -4.73 -4.89
N SER A 163 -19.88 -5.58 -5.04
CA SER A 163 -20.78 -5.91 -3.94
C SER A 163 -19.99 -6.48 -2.75
N GLY A 164 -20.14 -5.89 -1.58
CA GLY A 164 -19.41 -6.26 -0.37
C GLY A 164 -18.07 -5.56 -0.18
N ALA A 165 -17.72 -4.62 -1.03
CA ALA A 165 -16.48 -3.85 -0.88
C ALA A 165 -16.50 -2.84 0.30
N GLY A 166 -17.70 -2.51 0.81
CA GLY A 166 -17.90 -1.58 1.93
C GLY A 166 -18.94 -0.55 1.67
#